data_d4c9cc8a5ea7474146082f35763ec05b
#
_entry.id   d4c9cc8a5ea7474146082f35763ec05b
#
_cell.length_a   1.000
_cell.length_b   1.000
_cell.length_c   1.000
_cell.angle_alpha   90.00
_cell.angle_beta   90.00
_cell.angle_gamma   90.00
#
_symmetry.space_group_name_H-M   'P 1'
#
loop_
_entity.id
_entity.type
_entity.pdbx_description
1 polymer ?
#
loop_
_entity_poly.entity_id
_entity_poly.type
_entity_poly.pdbx_seq_one_letter_code
_entity_poly.pdbx_strand_id
1 'polypeptide(L)'
;GQESPLPELPIQYADYAVWQRQWLQGEVLEEQLGYWREQLAGAPAVLELPTDHARPAQQRHRGALLSFQLSEAVTEGLKQLSRGEGVTLFMTLLAGWQLLLARYSRQADVVVGSPVANRTRSEVEGLIGFFVNTLVLRTEVAGELRVGELLQRVREVCLGAYAHQEVPFEMLVEELQPERNMSHTPLFQVMFTLQTTATTRGAATAGASQNLTVGQMGTSSGTAKFDLVLETSEVQGVLTGQVEY
;
A
#
# COMPACT_ATOMS: atom_id res chain seq x y z
N GLY A 1 19.22 9.46 -36.18
CA GLY A 1 18.68 8.89 -34.96
C GLY A 1 18.51 7.39 -35.15
N GLN A 2 18.73 6.62 -34.11
CA GLN A 2 18.38 5.20 -34.11
C GLN A 2 16.88 5.06 -33.85
N GLU A 3 16.25 4.04 -34.43
CA GLU A 3 14.87 3.69 -34.12
C GLU A 3 14.73 3.32 -32.63
N SER A 4 13.56 3.57 -32.05
CA SER A 4 13.29 3.22 -30.65
C SER A 4 13.43 1.70 -30.48
N PRO A 5 14.19 1.20 -29.48
CA PRO A 5 14.25 -0.23 -29.19
C PRO A 5 12.99 -0.76 -28.48
N LEU A 6 12.07 0.12 -28.12
CA LEU A 6 10.82 -0.26 -27.44
C LEU A 6 9.76 -0.66 -28.47
N PRO A 7 8.94 -1.69 -28.18
CA PRO A 7 7.81 -2.05 -29.02
C PRO A 7 6.79 -0.90 -29.09
N GLU A 8 6.05 -0.83 -30.20
CA GLU A 8 4.91 0.08 -30.28
C GLU A 8 3.84 -0.30 -29.25
N LEU A 9 3.28 0.73 -28.60
CA LEU A 9 2.21 0.53 -27.64
C LEU A 9 0.87 0.41 -28.37
N PRO A 10 0.04 -0.62 -28.07
CA PRO A 10 -1.23 -0.84 -28.73
C PRO A 10 -2.27 0.25 -28.41
N ILE A 11 -2.14 0.90 -27.26
CA ILE A 11 -3.00 1.99 -26.78
C ILE A 11 -2.15 3.03 -26.05
N GLN A 12 -2.73 4.19 -25.77
CA GLN A 12 -2.14 5.25 -24.97
C GLN A 12 -2.93 5.46 -23.67
N TYR A 13 -2.35 6.20 -22.71
CA TYR A 13 -3.01 6.49 -21.44
C TYR A 13 -4.37 7.20 -21.60
N ALA A 14 -4.52 8.04 -22.62
CA ALA A 14 -5.80 8.70 -22.92
C ALA A 14 -6.90 7.69 -23.28
N ASP A 15 -6.56 6.64 -24.03
CA ASP A 15 -7.51 5.58 -24.41
C ASP A 15 -7.96 4.80 -23.18
N TYR A 16 -7.03 4.49 -22.27
CA TYR A 16 -7.36 3.88 -20.98
C TYR A 16 -8.27 4.78 -20.14
N ALA A 17 -8.01 6.08 -20.06
CA ALA A 17 -8.82 7.01 -19.28
C ALA A 17 -10.25 7.15 -19.83
N VAL A 18 -10.42 7.13 -21.16
CA VAL A 18 -11.73 7.10 -21.80
C VAL A 18 -12.46 5.80 -21.49
N TRP A 19 -11.77 4.67 -21.66
CA TRP A 19 -12.34 3.36 -21.35
C TRP A 19 -12.76 3.25 -19.87
N GLN A 20 -11.90 3.64 -18.92
CA GLN A 20 -12.19 3.57 -17.49
C GLN A 20 -13.44 4.36 -17.13
N ARG A 21 -13.60 5.58 -17.66
CA ARG A 21 -14.79 6.42 -17.42
C ARG A 21 -16.07 5.83 -17.99
N GLN A 22 -15.99 5.10 -19.11
CA GLN A 22 -17.14 4.44 -19.72
C GLN A 22 -17.51 3.14 -19.00
N TRP A 23 -16.49 2.41 -18.53
CA TRP A 23 -16.66 1.13 -17.88
C TRP A 23 -17.11 1.26 -16.42
N LEU A 24 -16.53 2.18 -15.65
CA LEU A 24 -16.80 2.40 -14.24
C LEU A 24 -18.03 3.27 -14.04
N GLN A 25 -19.21 2.76 -14.43
CA GLN A 25 -20.51 3.43 -14.34
C GLN A 25 -21.62 2.42 -14.03
N GLY A 26 -22.79 2.93 -13.61
CA GLY A 26 -24.00 2.13 -13.41
C GLY A 26 -23.79 0.97 -12.45
N GLU A 27 -24.21 -0.23 -12.82
CA GLU A 27 -24.15 -1.43 -11.99
C GLU A 27 -22.73 -1.79 -11.58
N VAL A 28 -21.74 -1.63 -12.48
CA VAL A 28 -20.33 -1.93 -12.17
C VAL A 28 -19.82 -1.02 -11.07
N LEU A 29 -20.07 0.27 -11.14
CA LEU A 29 -19.68 1.22 -10.10
C LEU A 29 -20.40 0.94 -8.78
N GLU A 30 -21.70 0.65 -8.82
CA GLU A 30 -22.48 0.36 -7.63
C GLU A 30 -22.03 -0.93 -6.92
N GLU A 31 -21.67 -1.98 -7.66
CA GLU A 31 -21.10 -3.21 -7.10
C GLU A 31 -19.80 -2.91 -6.37
N GLN A 32 -18.89 -2.19 -7.03
CA GLN A 32 -17.59 -1.81 -6.46
C GLN A 32 -17.75 -0.93 -5.21
N LEU A 33 -18.58 0.10 -5.26
CA LEU A 33 -18.84 1.00 -4.13
C LEU A 33 -19.60 0.30 -3.01
N GLY A 34 -20.51 -0.63 -3.33
CA GLY A 34 -21.25 -1.44 -2.36
C GLY A 34 -20.32 -2.19 -1.41
N TYR A 35 -19.28 -2.85 -1.96
CA TYR A 35 -18.25 -3.50 -1.15
C TYR A 35 -17.55 -2.52 -0.20
N TRP A 36 -17.14 -1.37 -0.70
CA TRP A 36 -16.41 -0.40 0.11
C TRP A 36 -17.28 0.25 1.17
N ARG A 37 -18.56 0.53 0.88
CA ARG A 37 -19.53 1.01 1.88
C ARG A 37 -19.69 0.02 3.04
N GLU A 38 -19.80 -1.27 2.73
CA GLU A 38 -19.93 -2.32 3.75
C GLU A 38 -18.63 -2.51 4.53
N GLN A 39 -17.50 -2.64 3.83
CA GLN A 39 -16.18 -2.88 4.42
C GLN A 39 -15.75 -1.74 5.35
N LEU A 40 -16.09 -0.50 5.03
CA LEU A 40 -15.68 0.68 5.78
C LEU A 40 -16.77 1.28 6.68
N ALA A 41 -17.95 0.64 6.75
CA ALA A 41 -19.03 1.09 7.62
C ALA A 41 -18.59 1.11 9.10
N GLY A 42 -18.67 2.27 9.75
CA GLY A 42 -18.29 2.43 11.15
C GLY A 42 -16.77 2.29 11.42
N ALA A 43 -15.92 2.38 10.39
CA ALA A 43 -14.48 2.42 10.57
C ALA A 43 -14.06 3.61 11.46
N PRO A 44 -13.05 3.46 12.34
CA PRO A 44 -12.56 4.57 13.15
C PRO A 44 -11.99 5.67 12.26
N ALA A 45 -12.36 6.93 12.54
CA ALA A 45 -11.90 8.08 11.77
C ALA A 45 -10.39 8.31 11.92
N VAL A 46 -9.84 7.99 13.10
CA VAL A 46 -8.43 8.19 13.45
C VAL A 46 -7.88 6.97 14.18
N LEU A 47 -6.66 6.59 13.84
CA LEU A 47 -5.87 5.65 14.62
C LEU A 47 -5.10 6.42 15.70
N GLU A 48 -5.47 6.20 16.97
CA GLU A 48 -4.93 6.91 18.14
C GLU A 48 -3.56 6.36 18.56
N LEU A 49 -2.54 6.65 17.78
CA LEU A 49 -1.17 6.28 18.13
C LEU A 49 -0.62 7.19 19.24
N PRO A 50 0.22 6.66 20.14
CA PRO A 50 0.87 7.49 21.16
C PRO A 50 1.80 8.51 20.49
N THR A 51 1.71 9.76 20.91
CA THR A 51 2.50 10.87 20.37
C THR A 51 3.19 11.62 21.51
N ASP A 52 4.39 12.14 21.26
CA ASP A 52 5.13 12.97 22.22
C ASP A 52 4.51 14.37 22.37
N HIS A 53 3.79 14.80 21.34
CA HIS A 53 3.12 16.11 21.30
C HIS A 53 1.67 15.95 20.84
N ALA A 54 0.80 16.84 21.29
CA ALA A 54 -0.58 16.87 20.83
C ALA A 54 -0.64 17.09 19.30
N ARG A 55 -1.57 16.39 18.63
CA ARG A 55 -1.80 16.53 17.20
C ARG A 55 -2.15 17.99 16.88
N PRO A 56 -1.45 18.65 15.94
CA PRO A 56 -1.75 20.03 15.58
C PRO A 56 -3.07 20.12 14.82
N ALA A 57 -3.73 21.26 14.88
CA ALA A 57 -4.97 21.52 14.15
C ALA A 57 -4.80 21.43 12.61
N GLN A 58 -3.58 21.62 12.12
CA GLN A 58 -3.19 21.45 10.71
C GLN A 58 -1.93 20.62 10.63
N GLN A 59 -1.94 19.59 9.79
CA GLN A 59 -0.78 18.71 9.55
C GLN A 59 0.42 19.51 9.01
N ARG A 60 1.59 19.27 9.57
CA ARG A 60 2.82 20.02 9.22
C ARG A 60 3.68 19.33 8.18
N HIS A 61 3.40 18.08 7.84
CA HIS A 61 4.15 17.27 6.88
C HIS A 61 5.66 17.19 7.15
N ARG A 62 6.09 17.36 8.39
CA ARG A 62 7.49 17.12 8.79
C ARG A 62 7.64 15.67 9.17
N GLY A 63 8.72 15.06 8.72
CA GLY A 63 8.96 13.65 8.97
C GLY A 63 10.44 13.30 9.08
N ALA A 64 10.69 12.10 9.53
CA ALA A 64 12.00 11.46 9.55
C ALA A 64 11.88 10.01 9.08
N LEU A 65 13.02 9.39 8.80
CA LEU A 65 13.11 8.01 8.33
C LEU A 65 13.91 7.18 9.32
N LEU A 66 13.37 6.02 9.69
CA LEU A 66 14.05 5.00 10.46
C LEU A 66 14.17 3.73 9.61
N SER A 67 15.38 3.34 9.26
CA SER A 67 15.63 2.10 8.53
C SER A 67 15.92 0.94 9.48
N PHE A 68 15.48 -0.26 9.12
CA PHE A 68 15.75 -1.48 9.86
C PHE A 68 15.92 -2.67 8.91
N GLN A 69 16.45 -3.76 9.45
CA GLN A 69 16.61 -5.02 8.75
C GLN A 69 16.21 -6.16 9.68
N LEU A 70 15.45 -7.11 9.17
CA LEU A 70 15.16 -8.34 9.90
C LEU A 70 16.31 -9.34 9.70
N SER A 71 16.50 -10.25 10.66
CA SER A 71 17.46 -11.32 10.47
C SER A 71 16.99 -12.32 9.40
N GLU A 72 17.93 -13.04 8.79
CA GLU A 72 17.62 -14.11 7.84
C GLU A 72 16.66 -15.15 8.46
N ALA A 73 16.89 -15.53 9.71
CA ALA A 73 16.05 -16.49 10.42
C ALA A 73 14.59 -15.99 10.56
N VAL A 74 14.38 -14.71 10.89
CA VAL A 74 13.05 -14.11 10.97
C VAL A 74 12.43 -14.03 9.59
N THR A 75 13.18 -13.59 8.59
CA THR A 75 12.70 -13.50 7.20
C THR A 75 12.22 -14.85 6.69
N GLU A 76 13.03 -15.90 6.86
CA GLU A 76 12.64 -17.25 6.42
C GLU A 76 11.47 -17.81 7.24
N GLY A 77 11.43 -17.55 8.56
CA GLY A 77 10.29 -17.92 9.40
C GLY A 77 8.98 -17.29 8.95
N LEU A 78 8.99 -16.00 8.57
CA LEU A 78 7.81 -15.31 8.02
C LEU A 78 7.37 -15.91 6.68
N LYS A 79 8.32 -16.27 5.80
CA LYS A 79 8.01 -16.93 4.53
C LYS A 79 7.43 -18.33 4.73
N GLN A 80 7.96 -19.09 5.71
CA GLN A 80 7.43 -20.42 6.05
C GLN A 80 6.02 -20.32 6.64
N LEU A 81 5.79 -19.36 7.54
CA LEU A 81 4.46 -19.08 8.08
C LEU A 81 3.48 -18.73 6.96
N SER A 82 3.88 -17.83 6.03
CA SER A 82 3.03 -17.46 4.89
C SER A 82 2.62 -18.67 4.05
N ARG A 83 3.60 -19.55 3.73
CA ARG A 83 3.34 -20.77 2.97
C ARG A 83 2.44 -21.76 3.73
N GLY A 84 2.70 -21.92 5.03
CA GLY A 84 1.93 -22.83 5.89
C GLY A 84 0.45 -22.43 6.05
N GLU A 85 0.19 -21.14 6.08
CA GLU A 85 -1.16 -20.57 6.23
C GLU A 85 -1.84 -20.26 4.88
N GLY A 86 -1.18 -20.50 3.75
CA GLY A 86 -1.74 -20.22 2.42
C GLY A 86 -1.98 -18.73 2.14
N VAL A 87 -1.14 -17.86 2.71
CA VAL A 87 -1.18 -16.40 2.54
C VAL A 87 0.09 -15.90 1.84
N THR A 88 0.05 -14.67 1.30
CA THR A 88 1.23 -14.03 0.74
C THR A 88 2.12 -13.42 1.84
N LEU A 89 3.40 -13.19 1.54
CA LEU A 89 4.30 -12.47 2.45
C LEU A 89 3.76 -11.06 2.76
N PHE A 90 3.16 -10.38 1.78
CA PHE A 90 2.48 -9.11 1.98
C PHE A 90 1.41 -9.20 3.07
N MET A 91 0.53 -10.20 3.00
CA MET A 91 -0.55 -10.40 3.98
C MET A 91 0.01 -10.71 5.38
N THR A 92 1.08 -11.50 5.45
CA THR A 92 1.75 -11.80 6.73
C THR A 92 2.37 -10.56 7.37
N LEU A 93 3.07 -9.75 6.58
CA LEU A 93 3.66 -8.50 7.07
C LEU A 93 2.60 -7.46 7.44
N LEU A 94 1.54 -7.35 6.63
CA LEU A 94 0.39 -6.48 6.94
C LEU A 94 -0.28 -6.90 8.26
N ALA A 95 -0.51 -8.19 8.47
CA ALA A 95 -1.08 -8.70 9.73
C ALA A 95 -0.19 -8.34 10.93
N GLY A 96 1.11 -8.52 10.81
CA GLY A 96 2.08 -8.13 11.84
C GLY A 96 2.06 -6.63 12.11
N TRP A 97 1.99 -5.81 11.06
CA TRP A 97 1.90 -4.36 11.17
C TRP A 97 0.60 -3.91 11.83
N GLN A 98 -0.55 -4.44 11.41
CA GLN A 98 -1.84 -4.14 12.02
C GLN A 98 -1.91 -4.59 13.49
N LEU A 99 -1.32 -5.74 13.82
CA LEU A 99 -1.22 -6.20 15.22
C LEU A 99 -0.40 -5.24 16.08
N LEU A 100 0.73 -4.75 15.56
CA LEU A 100 1.56 -3.76 16.23
C LEU A 100 0.80 -2.45 16.45
N LEU A 101 0.16 -1.94 15.41
CA LEU A 101 -0.66 -0.73 15.47
C LEU A 101 -1.80 -0.86 16.49
N ALA A 102 -2.53 -1.98 16.50
CA ALA A 102 -3.59 -2.25 17.46
C ALA A 102 -3.08 -2.22 18.90
N ARG A 103 -1.87 -2.76 19.16
CA ARG A 103 -1.26 -2.76 20.47
C ARG A 103 -0.87 -1.36 20.95
N TYR A 104 -0.31 -0.54 20.05
CA TYR A 104 0.08 0.83 20.42
C TYR A 104 -1.11 1.78 20.52
N SER A 105 -2.08 1.70 19.62
CA SER A 105 -3.28 2.54 19.65
C SER A 105 -4.33 2.11 20.68
N ARG A 106 -4.25 0.86 21.16
CA ARG A 106 -5.29 0.20 21.99
C ARG A 106 -6.65 0.09 21.29
N GLN A 107 -6.65 0.14 19.97
CA GLN A 107 -7.83 -0.05 19.13
C GLN A 107 -7.74 -1.43 18.47
N ALA A 108 -8.84 -2.18 18.49
CA ALA A 108 -8.91 -3.47 17.82
C ALA A 108 -9.17 -3.33 16.32
N ASP A 109 -9.76 -2.24 15.90
CA ASP A 109 -10.15 -1.96 14.51
C ASP A 109 -9.09 -1.06 13.86
N VAL A 110 -8.32 -1.62 12.93
CA VAL A 110 -7.14 -0.97 12.34
C VAL A 110 -7.33 -0.81 10.84
N VAL A 111 -7.18 0.43 10.37
CA VAL A 111 -7.26 0.79 8.95
C VAL A 111 -5.88 1.21 8.44
N VAL A 112 -5.42 0.56 7.38
CA VAL A 112 -4.13 0.81 6.74
C VAL A 112 -4.32 1.05 5.25
N GLY A 113 -3.75 2.13 4.72
CA GLY A 113 -3.68 2.36 3.28
C GLY A 113 -2.57 1.53 2.65
N SER A 114 -2.80 1.03 1.44
CA SER A 114 -1.76 0.34 0.68
C SER A 114 -1.84 0.69 -0.80
N PRO A 115 -0.74 1.15 -1.44
CA PRO A 115 -0.73 1.44 -2.86
C PRO A 115 -0.75 0.16 -3.68
N VAL A 116 -1.46 0.18 -4.80
CA VAL A 116 -1.46 -0.86 -5.82
C VAL A 116 -1.13 -0.28 -7.18
N ALA A 117 -0.44 -1.05 -8.01
CA ALA A 117 -0.09 -0.61 -9.36
C ALA A 117 -1.30 -0.39 -10.26
N ASN A 118 -2.41 -1.04 -9.95
CA ASN A 118 -3.69 -0.99 -10.69
C ASN A 118 -3.54 -1.23 -12.20
N ARG A 119 -2.58 -2.09 -12.58
CA ARG A 119 -2.35 -2.52 -13.97
C ARG A 119 -2.94 -3.92 -14.15
N THR A 120 -4.26 -4.00 -14.13
CA THR A 120 -5.02 -5.26 -14.14
C THR A 120 -5.16 -5.88 -15.53
N ARG A 121 -4.71 -5.18 -16.57
CA ARG A 121 -4.78 -5.60 -17.98
C ARG A 121 -3.40 -5.56 -18.63
N SER A 122 -3.10 -6.53 -19.47
CA SER A 122 -1.81 -6.63 -20.17
C SER A 122 -1.52 -5.42 -21.06
N GLU A 123 -2.57 -4.83 -21.65
CA GLU A 123 -2.46 -3.68 -22.55
C GLU A 123 -1.94 -2.41 -21.85
N VAL A 124 -2.12 -2.30 -20.51
CA VAL A 124 -1.67 -1.14 -19.74
C VAL A 124 -0.33 -1.34 -19.04
N GLU A 125 0.25 -2.55 -19.07
CA GLU A 125 1.51 -2.84 -18.36
C GLU A 125 2.67 -1.98 -18.87
N GLY A 126 2.78 -1.80 -20.20
CA GLY A 126 3.83 -1.02 -20.85
C GLY A 126 3.58 0.49 -20.92
N LEU A 127 2.40 0.97 -20.55
CA LEU A 127 2.04 2.38 -20.68
C LEU A 127 2.77 3.24 -19.63
N ILE A 128 3.13 4.46 -20.02
CA ILE A 128 3.49 5.51 -19.08
C ILE A 128 2.22 6.28 -18.71
N GLY A 129 1.91 6.32 -17.41
CA GLY A 129 0.70 7.00 -16.92
C GLY A 129 0.51 6.82 -15.42
N PHE A 130 -0.46 7.54 -14.85
CA PHE A 130 -0.83 7.48 -13.45
C PHE A 130 -1.90 6.39 -13.23
N PHE A 131 -1.47 5.17 -12.98
CA PHE A 131 -2.35 4.02 -12.74
C PHE A 131 -2.49 3.68 -11.25
N VAL A 132 -1.54 4.11 -10.43
CA VAL A 132 -1.51 3.80 -8.99
C VAL A 132 -2.82 4.18 -8.33
N ASN A 133 -3.37 3.24 -7.58
CA ASN A 133 -4.51 3.46 -6.70
C ASN A 133 -4.11 3.13 -5.26
N THR A 134 -4.92 3.53 -4.29
CA THR A 134 -4.71 3.23 -2.87
C THR A 134 -5.91 2.43 -2.36
N LEU A 135 -5.64 1.27 -1.77
CA LEU A 135 -6.63 0.41 -1.13
C LEU A 135 -6.68 0.71 0.36
N VAL A 136 -7.88 0.62 0.94
CA VAL A 136 -8.14 0.82 2.36
C VAL A 136 -8.35 -0.54 3.02
N LEU A 137 -7.33 -1.04 3.72
CA LEU A 137 -7.30 -2.38 4.30
C LEU A 137 -7.67 -2.31 5.79
N ARG A 138 -8.95 -2.54 6.09
CA ARG A 138 -9.48 -2.55 7.45
C ARG A 138 -9.54 -3.96 7.99
N THR A 139 -8.94 -4.18 9.16
CA THR A 139 -8.95 -5.47 9.85
C THR A 139 -9.26 -5.27 11.33
N GLU A 140 -10.21 -6.03 11.84
CA GLU A 140 -10.44 -6.13 13.29
C GLU A 140 -9.45 -7.12 13.90
N VAL A 141 -8.55 -6.60 14.74
CA VAL A 141 -7.50 -7.34 15.45
C VAL A 141 -7.96 -7.57 16.89
N ALA A 142 -8.92 -8.49 17.09
CA ALA A 142 -9.41 -8.82 18.41
C ALA A 142 -8.32 -9.49 19.28
N GLY A 143 -8.32 -9.20 20.60
CA GLY A 143 -7.23 -9.60 21.50
C GLY A 143 -7.03 -11.10 21.72
N GLU A 144 -8.02 -11.94 21.36
CA GLU A 144 -8.02 -13.41 21.55
C GLU A 144 -7.80 -14.19 20.24
N LEU A 145 -7.57 -13.51 19.10
CA LEU A 145 -7.35 -14.18 17.83
C LEU A 145 -6.02 -14.95 17.83
N ARG A 146 -6.07 -16.18 17.34
CA ARG A 146 -4.86 -16.93 16.99
C ARG A 146 -4.21 -16.31 15.75
N VAL A 147 -2.89 -16.45 15.64
CA VAL A 147 -2.14 -15.90 14.49
C VAL A 147 -2.70 -16.39 13.16
N GLY A 148 -3.02 -17.68 13.03
CA GLY A 148 -3.63 -18.24 11.82
C GLY A 148 -4.98 -17.59 11.48
N GLU A 149 -5.84 -17.36 12.49
CA GLU A 149 -7.14 -16.69 12.29
C GLU A 149 -6.98 -15.24 11.84
N LEU A 150 -6.00 -14.51 12.40
CA LEU A 150 -5.68 -13.16 11.95
C LEU A 150 -5.19 -13.17 10.49
N LEU A 151 -4.31 -14.11 10.13
CA LEU A 151 -3.79 -14.23 8.77
C LEU A 151 -4.90 -14.52 7.75
N GLN A 152 -5.87 -15.40 8.09
CA GLN A 152 -7.01 -15.66 7.22
C GLN A 152 -7.92 -14.43 7.09
N ARG A 153 -8.17 -13.71 8.17
CA ARG A 153 -8.95 -12.46 8.13
C ARG A 153 -8.28 -11.40 7.25
N VAL A 154 -6.98 -11.19 7.40
CA VAL A 154 -6.21 -10.27 6.52
C VAL A 154 -6.23 -10.73 5.07
N ARG A 155 -6.17 -12.04 4.82
CA ARG A 155 -6.30 -12.61 3.48
C ARG A 155 -7.65 -12.26 2.84
N GLU A 156 -8.75 -12.46 3.57
CA GLU A 156 -10.11 -12.12 3.09
C GLU A 156 -10.22 -10.62 2.78
N VAL A 157 -9.75 -9.75 3.66
CA VAL A 157 -9.71 -8.29 3.45
C VAL A 157 -8.91 -7.94 2.20
N CYS A 158 -7.72 -8.50 2.03
CA CYS A 158 -6.87 -8.22 0.86
C CYS A 158 -7.53 -8.71 -0.44
N LEU A 159 -8.07 -9.91 -0.46
CA LEU A 159 -8.72 -10.47 -1.67
C LEU A 159 -9.97 -9.67 -2.03
N GLY A 160 -10.79 -9.30 -1.06
CA GLY A 160 -11.94 -8.43 -1.29
C GLY A 160 -11.53 -7.06 -1.84
N ALA A 161 -10.50 -6.43 -1.25
CA ALA A 161 -9.98 -5.15 -1.73
C ALA A 161 -9.41 -5.25 -3.15
N TYR A 162 -8.70 -6.33 -3.50
CA TYR A 162 -8.19 -6.55 -4.86
C TYR A 162 -9.31 -6.77 -5.89
N ALA A 163 -10.38 -7.45 -5.51
CA ALA A 163 -11.54 -7.63 -6.38
C ALA A 163 -12.27 -6.29 -6.67
N HIS A 164 -12.10 -5.30 -5.80
CA HIS A 164 -12.78 -4.00 -5.88
C HIS A 164 -11.79 -2.82 -6.01
N GLN A 165 -10.60 -3.05 -6.59
CA GLN A 165 -9.54 -2.06 -6.69
C GLN A 165 -9.74 -1.01 -7.80
N GLU A 166 -10.76 -1.17 -8.62
CA GLU A 166 -10.99 -0.30 -9.79
C GLU A 166 -11.55 1.08 -9.42
N VAL A 167 -12.18 1.22 -8.25
CA VAL A 167 -12.64 2.53 -7.76
C VAL A 167 -11.44 3.37 -7.35
N PRO A 168 -11.21 4.56 -7.95
CA PRO A 168 -10.18 5.47 -7.49
C PRO A 168 -10.40 5.89 -6.03
N PHE A 169 -9.31 6.03 -5.28
CA PHE A 169 -9.37 6.39 -3.85
C PHE A 169 -10.13 7.70 -3.62
N GLU A 170 -9.94 8.70 -4.49
CA GLU A 170 -10.62 9.98 -4.41
C GLU A 170 -12.13 9.83 -4.54
N MET A 171 -12.59 8.96 -5.44
CA MET A 171 -14.01 8.65 -5.60
C MET A 171 -14.58 7.95 -4.36
N LEU A 172 -13.79 7.06 -3.74
CA LEU A 172 -14.17 6.42 -2.49
C LEU A 172 -14.31 7.45 -1.34
N VAL A 173 -13.42 8.42 -1.26
CA VAL A 173 -13.50 9.51 -0.27
C VAL A 173 -14.74 10.38 -0.52
N GLU A 174 -15.07 10.67 -1.78
CA GLU A 174 -16.29 11.41 -2.15
C GLU A 174 -17.56 10.64 -1.79
N GLU A 175 -17.59 9.34 -1.99
CA GLU A 175 -18.73 8.48 -1.70
C GLU A 175 -18.97 8.33 -0.19
N LEU A 176 -17.92 8.05 0.57
CA LEU A 176 -18.03 7.81 2.01
C LEU A 176 -18.16 9.10 2.83
N GLN A 177 -17.82 10.25 2.24
CA GLN A 177 -17.89 11.56 2.87
C GLN A 177 -17.35 11.59 4.32
N PRO A 178 -16.12 11.09 4.58
CA PRO A 178 -15.56 11.12 5.92
C PRO A 178 -15.49 12.57 6.43
N GLU A 179 -15.54 12.73 7.75
CA GLU A 179 -15.37 14.05 8.36
C GLU A 179 -14.08 14.73 7.89
N ARG A 180 -14.20 15.91 7.31
CA ARG A 180 -13.04 16.66 6.81
C ARG A 180 -12.30 17.29 7.98
N ASN A 181 -11.07 16.86 8.19
CA ASN A 181 -10.20 17.38 9.21
C ASN A 181 -8.83 17.72 8.61
N MET A 182 -8.30 18.90 8.93
CA MET A 182 -6.99 19.33 8.44
C MET A 182 -5.82 18.74 9.24
N SER A 183 -6.11 18.08 10.36
CA SER A 183 -5.10 17.49 11.23
C SER A 183 -4.66 16.08 10.81
N HIS A 184 -5.42 15.41 9.94
CA HIS A 184 -5.12 14.05 9.47
C HIS A 184 -5.73 13.77 8.09
N THR A 185 -5.22 12.75 7.41
CA THR A 185 -5.76 12.24 6.16
C THR A 185 -7.09 11.51 6.39
N PRO A 186 -8.03 11.54 5.43
CA PRO A 186 -9.29 10.82 5.54
C PRO A 186 -9.06 9.30 5.43
N LEU A 187 -9.93 8.52 6.05
CA LEU A 187 -10.02 7.06 6.06
C LEU A 187 -8.86 6.33 6.75
N PHE A 188 -7.62 6.75 6.58
CA PHE A 188 -6.45 6.15 7.24
C PHE A 188 -5.33 7.17 7.40
N GLN A 189 -4.45 6.96 8.40
CA GLN A 189 -3.29 7.79 8.70
C GLN A 189 -1.98 7.00 8.58
N VAL A 190 -2.08 5.70 8.36
CA VAL A 190 -0.94 4.78 8.27
C VAL A 190 -0.94 4.07 6.94
N MET A 191 0.23 3.96 6.31
CA MET A 191 0.41 3.20 5.08
C MET A 191 1.34 2.01 5.26
N PHE A 192 1.14 1.02 4.40
CA PHE A 192 2.02 -0.15 4.28
C PHE A 192 2.27 -0.49 2.81
N THR A 193 3.52 -0.80 2.48
CA THR A 193 3.90 -1.31 1.15
C THR A 193 5.00 -2.36 1.25
N LEU A 194 4.92 -3.37 0.40
CA LEU A 194 5.97 -4.36 0.17
C LEU A 194 6.44 -4.24 -1.29
N GLN A 195 7.66 -3.79 -1.49
CA GLN A 195 8.29 -3.74 -2.81
C GLN A 195 8.94 -5.09 -3.13
N THR A 196 8.53 -5.70 -4.22
CA THR A 196 9.20 -6.88 -4.76
C THR A 196 10.35 -6.45 -5.66
N THR A 197 11.58 -6.86 -5.32
CA THR A 197 12.85 -6.44 -5.94
C THR A 197 13.01 -6.76 -7.43
N ALA A 198 12.05 -7.40 -8.07
CA ALA A 198 12.10 -7.68 -9.51
C ALA A 198 12.19 -6.39 -10.37
N THR A 199 11.69 -5.26 -9.87
CA THR A 199 11.63 -3.99 -10.60
C THR A 199 12.93 -3.16 -10.49
N THR A 200 13.71 -3.32 -9.42
CA THR A 200 14.90 -2.48 -9.17
C THR A 200 16.18 -3.02 -9.80
N ARG A 201 16.28 -4.34 -10.04
CA ARG A 201 17.46 -4.94 -10.68
C ARG A 201 17.55 -4.73 -12.19
N GLY A 202 16.40 -4.61 -12.87
CA GLY A 202 16.36 -4.36 -14.32
C GLY A 202 16.73 -2.94 -14.73
N ALA A 203 16.38 -1.95 -13.89
CA ALA A 203 16.63 -0.53 -14.20
C ALA A 203 18.08 -0.11 -13.94
N ALA A 204 18.78 -0.74 -12.99
CA ALA A 204 20.16 -0.38 -12.67
C ALA A 204 21.20 -0.99 -13.61
N THR A 205 20.85 -2.05 -14.37
CA THR A 205 21.81 -2.75 -15.24
C THR A 205 21.61 -2.48 -16.74
N ALA A 206 20.45 -1.97 -17.15
CA ALA A 206 20.14 -1.78 -18.57
C ALA A 206 20.79 -0.53 -19.21
N GLY A 207 21.48 0.32 -18.43
CA GLY A 207 22.11 1.55 -18.93
C GLY A 207 23.55 1.77 -18.46
N ALA A 208 24.20 0.79 -17.84
CA ALA A 208 25.57 0.95 -17.39
C ALA A 208 26.52 1.05 -18.61
N SER A 209 26.83 2.27 -19.03
CA SER A 209 28.04 2.55 -19.79
C SER A 209 29.22 2.00 -18.99
N GLN A 210 30.16 1.33 -19.66
CA GLN A 210 31.31 0.64 -19.04
C GLN A 210 32.14 1.48 -18.04
N ASN A 211 31.86 2.78 -17.91
CA ASN A 211 32.58 3.74 -17.07
C ASN A 211 31.70 4.48 -16.06
N LEU A 212 30.42 4.09 -15.84
CA LEU A 212 29.53 4.76 -14.90
C LEU A 212 29.11 3.80 -13.77
N THR A 213 29.48 4.12 -12.55
CA THR A 213 28.98 3.41 -11.35
C THR A 213 27.80 4.18 -10.79
N VAL A 214 26.62 3.58 -10.84
CA VAL A 214 25.40 4.15 -10.25
C VAL A 214 25.27 3.63 -8.81
N GLY A 215 25.29 4.53 -7.83
CA GLY A 215 25.06 4.22 -6.43
C GLY A 215 23.75 4.83 -5.95
N GLN A 216 23.07 4.18 -5.02
CA GLN A 216 21.93 4.78 -4.32
C GLN A 216 22.45 5.76 -3.26
N MET A 217 21.98 7.00 -3.34
CA MET A 217 22.20 8.01 -2.31
C MET A 217 20.88 8.21 -1.55
N GLY A 218 20.87 7.82 -0.27
CA GLY A 218 19.73 8.07 0.60
C GLY A 218 19.55 9.56 0.84
N THR A 219 18.48 10.13 0.34
CA THR A 219 18.08 11.50 0.65
C THR A 219 16.79 11.49 1.45
N SER A 220 16.81 12.07 2.66
CA SER A 220 15.58 12.32 3.40
C SER A 220 15.05 13.68 2.97
N SER A 221 13.78 13.73 2.54
CA SER A 221 13.09 14.99 2.25
C SER A 221 12.77 15.80 3.51
N GLY A 222 12.79 15.14 4.68
CA GLY A 222 12.33 15.72 5.95
C GLY A 222 10.82 15.95 5.99
N THR A 223 10.07 15.29 5.08
CA THR A 223 8.60 15.41 5.00
C THR A 223 7.94 14.05 5.11
N ALA A 224 6.76 14.02 5.72
CA ALA A 224 5.87 12.87 5.78
C ALA A 224 4.45 13.29 5.35
N LYS A 225 3.78 12.45 4.58
CA LYS A 225 2.38 12.67 4.16
C LYS A 225 1.38 12.06 5.13
N PHE A 226 1.75 10.97 5.77
CA PHE A 226 0.95 10.20 6.71
C PHE A 226 1.61 10.23 8.08
N ASP A 227 0.88 9.79 9.10
CA ASP A 227 1.45 9.69 10.45
C ASP A 227 2.55 8.62 10.52
N LEU A 228 2.36 7.51 9.80
CA LEU A 228 3.37 6.47 9.63
C LEU A 228 3.28 5.85 8.22
N VAL A 229 4.41 5.60 7.60
CA VAL A 229 4.51 4.77 6.41
C VAL A 229 5.53 3.66 6.68
N LEU A 230 5.10 2.41 6.59
CA LEU A 230 6.01 1.27 6.61
C LEU A 230 6.26 0.80 5.17
N GLU A 231 7.44 1.04 4.67
CA GLU A 231 7.93 0.47 3.42
C GLU A 231 8.81 -0.73 3.69
N THR A 232 8.54 -1.85 3.05
CA THR A 232 9.35 -3.07 3.17
C THR A 232 9.80 -3.55 1.80
N SER A 233 10.95 -4.19 1.75
CA SER A 233 11.49 -4.83 0.55
C SER A 233 12.32 -6.05 0.90
N GLU A 234 12.45 -6.97 -0.04
CA GLU A 234 13.35 -8.09 0.10
C GLU A 234 14.63 -7.82 -0.69
N VAL A 235 15.76 -7.76 -0.01
CA VAL A 235 17.08 -7.56 -0.60
C VAL A 235 17.97 -8.75 -0.26
N GLN A 236 18.44 -9.46 -1.29
CA GLN A 236 19.33 -10.65 -1.11
C GLN A 236 18.77 -11.72 -0.15
N GLY A 237 17.45 -11.91 -0.14
CA GLY A 237 16.80 -12.91 0.70
C GLY A 237 16.46 -12.44 2.12
N VAL A 238 16.74 -11.18 2.44
CA VAL A 238 16.50 -10.58 3.76
C VAL A 238 15.48 -9.45 3.63
N LEU A 239 14.53 -9.39 4.55
CA LEU A 239 13.58 -8.29 4.63
C LEU A 239 14.23 -7.05 5.27
N THR A 240 14.18 -5.97 4.53
CA THR A 240 14.56 -4.63 4.98
C THR A 240 13.32 -3.75 5.03
N GLY A 241 13.32 -2.75 5.89
CA GLY A 241 12.21 -1.81 5.97
C GLY A 241 12.66 -0.41 6.34
N GLN A 242 11.77 0.52 6.04
CA GLN A 242 11.86 1.92 6.47
C GLN A 242 10.53 2.35 7.06
N VAL A 243 10.58 3.05 8.18
CA VAL A 243 9.42 3.74 8.76
C VAL A 243 9.63 5.22 8.55
N GLU A 244 8.73 5.86 7.79
CA GLU A 244 8.57 7.31 7.72
C GLU A 244 7.54 7.74 8.76
N TYR A 245 7.84 8.78 9.54
CA TYR A 245 6.99 9.27 10.64
C TYR A 245 7.11 10.77 10.82
#